data_22f0911d4fbe72f585c43a324b17a3c9
#
_entry.id   22f0911d4fbe72f585c43a324b17a3c9
#
_cell.length_a   1.000
_cell.length_b   1.000
_cell.length_c   1.000
_cell.angle_alpha   90.00
_cell.angle_beta   90.00
_cell.angle_gamma   90.00
#
_symmetry.space_group_name_H-M   'P 1'
#
loop_
_entity.id
_entity.type
_entity.pdbx_description
1 polymer ?
#
loop_
_entity_poly.entity_id
_entity_poly.type
_entity_poly.pdbx_seq_one_letter_code
_entity_poly.pdbx_strand_id
1 'polypeptide(L)'
;MTDDLRAFVFKNRGALLTAPALLLSLFGKPSAFSITLGLPLAFLGEALRCWAVGYSGSSTRSDRVEAPKLVTAGPYAYVRNPLYLGNFITASGFSIAFTGKNKFFKRALLSLTALGTIAGVYSIIIPHEESFLLGEFGDEFAAYCERVPPVIPLSEPADEGVGNYDPDVLLSSESKTFLTFGAMLAMLALKSLKA
;
A
#
# COMPACT_ATOMS: atom_id res chain seq x y z
N MET A 1 -5.74 -22.77 2.73
CA MET A 1 -6.67 -21.65 2.50
C MET A 1 -7.28 -21.88 1.13
N THR A 2 -8.61 -21.85 1.00
CA THR A 2 -9.30 -22.13 -0.26
C THR A 2 -9.07 -21.02 -1.28
N ASP A 3 -9.02 -21.35 -2.56
CA ASP A 3 -8.82 -20.36 -3.64
C ASP A 3 -9.96 -19.35 -3.69
N ASP A 4 -11.17 -19.75 -3.31
CA ASP A 4 -12.33 -18.86 -3.19
C ASP A 4 -12.11 -17.73 -2.17
N LEU A 5 -11.45 -18.02 -1.03
CA LEU A 5 -11.14 -17.00 -0.02
C LEU A 5 -10.10 -16.00 -0.54
N ARG A 6 -9.08 -16.48 -1.26
CA ARG A 6 -8.06 -15.61 -1.86
C ARG A 6 -8.67 -14.67 -2.89
N ALA A 7 -9.49 -15.21 -3.79
CA ALA A 7 -10.22 -14.43 -4.79
C ALA A 7 -11.17 -13.40 -4.15
N PHE A 8 -11.90 -13.80 -3.11
CA PHE A 8 -12.78 -12.90 -2.35
C PHE A 8 -12.00 -11.73 -1.73
N VAL A 9 -10.89 -12.01 -1.02
CA VAL A 9 -10.06 -10.98 -0.38
C VAL A 9 -9.45 -10.06 -1.44
N PHE A 10 -8.95 -10.61 -2.53
CA PHE A 10 -8.39 -9.82 -3.63
C PHE A 10 -9.42 -8.88 -4.24
N LYS A 11 -10.61 -9.38 -4.58
CA LYS A 11 -11.71 -8.59 -5.16
C LYS A 11 -12.19 -7.48 -4.21
N ASN A 12 -12.27 -7.75 -2.91
CA ASN A 12 -12.80 -6.82 -1.91
C ASN A 12 -11.72 -6.03 -1.17
N ARG A 13 -10.45 -6.09 -1.61
CA ARG A 13 -9.32 -5.45 -0.92
C ARG A 13 -9.53 -3.96 -0.64
N GLY A 14 -10.15 -3.23 -1.58
CA GLY A 14 -10.45 -1.82 -1.40
C GLY A 14 -11.39 -1.55 -0.23
N ALA A 15 -12.50 -2.30 -0.12
CA ALA A 15 -13.45 -2.18 0.98
C ALA A 15 -12.82 -2.58 2.32
N LEU A 16 -12.07 -3.69 2.34
CA LEU A 16 -11.38 -4.18 3.53
C LEU A 16 -10.39 -3.15 4.08
N LEU A 17 -9.67 -2.46 3.21
CA LEU A 17 -8.68 -1.45 3.60
C LEU A 17 -9.31 -0.08 3.92
N THR A 18 -10.53 0.19 3.46
CA THR A 18 -11.24 1.43 3.78
C THR A 18 -11.78 1.43 5.22
N ALA A 19 -12.21 0.29 5.75
CA ALA A 19 -12.77 0.20 7.09
C ALA A 19 -11.82 0.71 8.20
N PRO A 20 -10.53 0.31 8.26
CA PRO A 20 -9.58 0.89 9.21
C PRO A 20 -9.36 2.40 9.06
N ALA A 21 -9.35 2.92 7.84
CA ALA A 21 -9.23 4.35 7.58
C ALA A 21 -10.43 5.13 8.16
N LEU A 22 -11.65 4.59 8.01
CA LEU A 22 -12.85 5.15 8.63
C LEU A 22 -12.77 5.12 10.16
N LEU A 23 -12.31 4.01 10.75
CA LEU A 23 -12.13 3.91 12.21
C LEU A 23 -11.12 4.93 12.75
N LEU A 24 -9.98 5.11 12.08
CA LEU A 24 -9.02 6.17 12.40
C LEU A 24 -9.65 7.56 12.29
N SER A 25 -10.37 7.81 11.22
CA SER A 25 -11.04 9.09 10.98
C SER A 25 -12.12 9.40 12.02
N LEU A 26 -12.89 8.41 12.47
CA LEU A 26 -13.96 8.61 13.45
C LEU A 26 -13.42 8.74 14.87
N PHE A 27 -12.54 7.83 15.29
CA PHE A 27 -12.12 7.65 16.67
C PHE A 27 -10.75 8.22 17.01
N GLY A 28 -9.98 8.61 16.02
CA GLY A 28 -8.68 9.25 16.20
C GLY A 28 -8.81 10.63 16.83
N LYS A 29 -7.83 10.99 17.65
CA LYS A 29 -7.64 12.32 18.26
C LYS A 29 -6.24 12.81 17.93
N PRO A 30 -6.08 13.65 16.89
CA PRO A 30 -4.77 14.15 16.47
C PRO A 30 -4.18 15.12 17.49
N SER A 31 -2.87 15.32 17.42
CA SER A 31 -2.13 16.41 18.06
C SER A 31 -1.19 17.05 17.04
N ALA A 32 -0.77 18.30 17.25
CA ALA A 32 0.19 18.95 16.36
C ALA A 32 1.45 18.07 16.17
N PHE A 33 1.99 17.55 17.25
CA PHE A 33 3.17 16.68 17.22
C PHE A 33 2.94 15.39 16.39
N SER A 34 1.81 14.71 16.58
CA SER A 34 1.51 13.49 15.83
C SER A 34 1.27 13.75 14.34
N ILE A 35 0.70 14.90 14.00
CA ILE A 35 0.52 15.33 12.62
C ILE A 35 1.90 15.60 11.97
N THR A 36 2.78 16.33 12.65
CA THR A 36 4.13 16.64 12.15
C THR A 36 4.95 15.37 11.87
N LEU A 37 4.79 14.32 12.68
CA LEU A 37 5.48 13.05 12.46
C LEU A 37 4.78 12.17 11.42
N GLY A 38 3.46 12.10 11.47
CA GLY A 38 2.70 11.13 10.66
C GLY A 38 2.52 11.56 9.22
N LEU A 39 2.29 12.86 8.95
CA LEU A 39 2.06 13.32 7.57
C LEU A 39 3.26 13.10 6.63
N PRO A 40 4.50 13.42 6.99
CA PRO A 40 5.64 13.14 6.11
C PRO A 40 5.72 11.65 5.75
N LEU A 41 5.46 10.77 6.72
CA LEU A 41 5.44 9.32 6.48
C LEU A 41 4.30 8.92 5.54
N ALA A 42 3.09 9.49 5.71
CA ALA A 42 1.97 9.21 4.82
C ALA A 42 2.26 9.67 3.38
N PHE A 43 2.85 10.85 3.21
CA PHE A 43 3.27 11.34 1.88
C PHE A 43 4.38 10.50 1.27
N LEU A 44 5.34 10.01 2.07
CA LEU A 44 6.39 9.11 1.58
C LEU A 44 5.78 7.81 1.03
N GLY A 45 4.82 7.23 1.74
CA GLY A 45 4.11 6.03 1.28
C GLY A 45 3.36 6.27 -0.03
N GLU A 46 2.66 7.41 -0.16
CA GLU A 46 1.95 7.77 -1.38
C GLU A 46 2.91 8.06 -2.55
N ALA A 47 4.06 8.71 -2.29
CA ALA A 47 5.10 8.91 -3.29
C ALA A 47 5.68 7.58 -3.81
N LEU A 48 5.93 6.62 -2.91
CA LEU A 48 6.36 5.27 -3.29
C LEU A 48 5.30 4.57 -4.16
N ARG A 49 4.02 4.74 -3.84
CA ARG A 49 2.92 4.20 -4.66
C ARG A 49 2.91 4.82 -6.06
N CYS A 50 2.96 6.15 -6.15
CA CYS A 50 3.01 6.85 -7.44
C CYS A 50 4.20 6.38 -8.28
N TRP A 51 5.38 6.21 -7.64
CA TRP A 51 6.54 5.67 -8.31
C TRP A 51 6.29 4.25 -8.84
N ALA A 52 5.70 3.38 -8.03
CA ALA A 52 5.40 2.00 -8.42
C ALA A 52 4.36 1.92 -9.56
N VAL A 53 3.26 2.70 -9.47
CA VAL A 53 2.21 2.71 -10.51
C VAL A 53 2.73 3.23 -11.84
N GLY A 54 3.61 4.23 -11.83
CA GLY A 54 4.23 4.73 -13.06
C GLY A 54 5.03 3.66 -13.82
N TYR A 55 5.54 2.62 -13.14
CA TYR A 55 6.21 1.48 -13.77
C TYR A 55 5.26 0.33 -14.13
N SER A 56 4.32 -0.01 -13.26
CA SER A 56 3.40 -1.15 -13.45
C SER A 56 2.21 -0.85 -14.37
N GLY A 57 1.87 0.41 -14.53
CA GLY A 57 0.76 0.81 -15.40
C GLY A 57 -0.62 0.58 -14.79
N SER A 58 -1.66 0.58 -15.64
CA SER A 58 -3.08 0.49 -15.24
C SER A 58 -3.54 -0.89 -14.76
N SER A 59 -2.78 -1.94 -15.03
CA SER A 59 -3.13 -3.33 -14.66
C SER A 59 -3.28 -3.56 -13.15
N THR A 60 -2.70 -2.68 -12.32
CA THR A 60 -2.81 -2.72 -10.85
C THR A 60 -4.23 -2.56 -10.31
N ARG A 61 -5.19 -2.13 -11.13
CA ARG A 61 -6.60 -1.88 -10.77
C ARG A 61 -7.58 -2.96 -11.21
N SER A 62 -7.13 -3.96 -11.93
CA SER A 62 -8.00 -5.05 -12.36
C SER A 62 -8.59 -5.81 -11.16
N ASP A 63 -9.83 -6.30 -11.30
CA ASP A 63 -10.46 -7.21 -10.34
C ASP A 63 -9.86 -8.63 -10.42
N ARG A 64 -9.05 -8.88 -11.44
CA ARG A 64 -8.24 -10.10 -11.63
C ARG A 64 -6.76 -9.73 -11.64
N VAL A 65 -5.92 -10.68 -11.28
CA VAL A 65 -4.47 -10.52 -11.43
C VAL A 65 -4.16 -10.55 -12.90
N GLU A 66 -3.55 -9.48 -13.41
CA GLU A 66 -3.13 -9.34 -14.81
C GLU A 66 -1.74 -8.70 -14.84
N ALA A 67 -0.86 -9.24 -15.63
CA ALA A 67 0.48 -8.71 -15.82
C ALA A 67 0.89 -8.89 -17.29
N PRO A 68 0.75 -7.87 -18.13
CA PRO A 68 1.12 -7.96 -19.56
C PRO A 68 2.63 -8.11 -19.76
N LYS A 69 3.42 -7.74 -18.77
CA LYS A 69 4.88 -7.88 -18.72
C LYS A 69 5.35 -7.97 -17.27
N LEU A 70 6.47 -8.66 -17.04
CA LEU A 70 7.16 -8.62 -15.76
C LEU A 70 7.93 -7.30 -15.61
N VAL A 71 7.53 -6.48 -14.63
CA VAL A 71 8.20 -5.23 -14.31
C VAL A 71 9.17 -5.46 -13.16
N THR A 72 10.45 -5.17 -13.38
CA THR A 72 11.53 -5.33 -12.40
C THR A 72 12.35 -4.06 -12.18
N ALA A 73 12.03 -2.97 -12.90
CA ALA A 73 12.70 -1.68 -12.81
C ALA A 73 12.10 -0.73 -11.76
N GLY A 74 12.80 0.33 -11.46
CA GLY A 74 12.37 1.37 -10.51
C GLY A 74 12.20 0.80 -9.10
N PRO A 75 11.05 1.02 -8.40
CA PRO A 75 10.84 0.50 -7.05
C PRO A 75 10.78 -1.03 -7.01
N TYR A 76 10.48 -1.68 -8.14
CA TYR A 76 10.48 -3.13 -8.27
C TYR A 76 11.89 -3.75 -8.28
N ALA A 77 12.93 -2.95 -8.46
CA ALA A 77 14.30 -3.40 -8.26
C ALA A 77 14.66 -3.58 -6.76
N TYR A 78 13.95 -2.92 -5.86
CA TYR A 78 14.19 -2.96 -4.41
C TYR A 78 13.31 -3.97 -3.68
N VAL A 79 12.03 -4.05 -4.05
CA VAL A 79 11.05 -4.99 -3.50
C VAL A 79 10.07 -5.41 -4.59
N ARG A 80 9.62 -6.66 -4.56
CA ARG A 80 8.65 -7.15 -5.56
C ARG A 80 7.27 -6.52 -5.44
N ASN A 81 6.92 -6.03 -4.25
CA ASN A 81 5.58 -5.53 -3.94
C ASN A 81 5.58 -4.08 -3.41
N PRO A 82 6.14 -3.10 -4.16
CA PRO A 82 6.30 -1.72 -3.69
C PRO A 82 4.97 -1.00 -3.43
N LEU A 83 3.90 -1.35 -4.14
CA LEU A 83 2.55 -0.82 -3.91
C LEU A 83 2.02 -1.16 -2.52
N TYR A 84 2.25 -2.39 -2.06
CA TYR A 84 1.82 -2.85 -0.74
C TYR A 84 2.67 -2.25 0.37
N LEU A 85 3.97 -2.10 0.13
CA LEU A 85 4.86 -1.37 1.04
C LEU A 85 4.43 0.10 1.16
N GLY A 86 4.15 0.79 0.06
CA GLY A 86 3.66 2.16 0.04
C GLY A 86 2.36 2.32 0.84
N ASN A 87 1.39 1.44 0.64
CA ASN A 87 0.15 1.44 1.41
C ASN A 87 0.38 1.26 2.92
N PHE A 88 1.29 0.36 3.30
CA PHE A 88 1.62 0.12 4.70
C PHE A 88 2.27 1.35 5.34
N ILE A 89 3.17 2.02 4.63
CA ILE A 89 3.82 3.27 5.06
C ILE A 89 2.78 4.39 5.18
N THR A 90 1.90 4.56 4.19
CA THR A 90 0.80 5.56 4.21
C THR A 90 -0.11 5.35 5.42
N ALA A 91 -0.54 4.11 5.66
CA ALA A 91 -1.41 3.78 6.79
C ALA A 91 -0.71 3.97 8.14
N SER A 92 0.59 3.67 8.23
CA SER A 92 1.40 3.95 9.41
C SER A 92 1.46 5.45 9.70
N GLY A 93 1.68 6.24 8.67
CA GLY A 93 1.67 7.71 8.76
C GLY A 93 0.35 8.26 9.28
N PHE A 94 -0.78 7.85 8.68
CA PHE A 94 -2.10 8.27 9.15
C PHE A 94 -2.43 7.73 10.54
N SER A 95 -2.03 6.50 10.86
CA SER A 95 -2.21 5.96 12.21
C SER A 95 -1.52 6.81 13.27
N ILE A 96 -0.29 7.22 13.02
CA ILE A 96 0.45 8.15 13.90
C ILE A 96 -0.28 9.50 13.96
N ALA A 97 -0.59 10.10 12.80
CA ALA A 97 -1.17 11.44 12.71
C ALA A 97 -2.51 11.53 13.46
N PHE A 98 -3.39 10.55 13.30
CA PHE A 98 -4.71 10.56 13.90
C PHE A 98 -4.74 10.23 15.40
N THR A 99 -3.73 9.56 15.96
CA THR A 99 -3.87 8.97 17.32
C THR A 99 -3.13 9.71 18.43
N GLY A 100 -2.56 10.89 18.16
CA GLY A 100 -1.67 11.63 19.07
C GLY A 100 -2.21 11.88 20.49
N LYS A 101 -3.47 12.29 20.62
CA LYS A 101 -4.14 12.56 21.92
C LYS A 101 -4.96 11.37 22.43
N ASN A 102 -4.98 10.22 21.74
CA ASN A 102 -5.66 9.04 22.25
C ASN A 102 -4.88 8.45 23.43
N LYS A 103 -5.60 7.92 24.44
CA LYS A 103 -5.00 7.13 25.52
C LYS A 103 -4.30 5.90 24.93
N PHE A 104 -3.25 5.42 25.59
CA PHE A 104 -2.38 4.34 25.10
C PHE A 104 -3.16 3.13 24.51
N PHE A 105 -4.08 2.54 25.26
CA PHE A 105 -4.85 1.38 24.81
C PHE A 105 -5.69 1.67 23.56
N LYS A 106 -6.33 2.85 23.49
CA LYS A 106 -7.12 3.23 22.30
C LYS A 106 -6.23 3.50 21.10
N ARG A 107 -5.06 4.12 21.31
CA ARG A 107 -4.06 4.30 20.25
C ARG A 107 -3.59 2.95 19.74
N ALA A 108 -3.17 2.06 20.65
CA ALA A 108 -2.72 0.71 20.29
C ALA A 108 -3.82 -0.05 19.52
N LEU A 109 -5.06 -0.03 20.02
CA LEU A 109 -6.18 -0.70 19.35
C LEU A 109 -6.40 -0.17 17.92
N LEU A 110 -6.47 1.15 17.75
CA LEU A 110 -6.68 1.76 16.43
C LEU A 110 -5.53 1.45 15.46
N SER A 111 -4.28 1.55 15.95
CA SER A 111 -3.09 1.26 15.13
C SER A 111 -3.00 -0.22 14.77
N LEU A 112 -3.22 -1.12 15.71
CA LEU A 112 -3.22 -2.56 15.47
C LEU A 112 -4.35 -2.97 14.52
N THR A 113 -5.54 -2.37 14.67
CA THR A 113 -6.64 -2.62 13.72
C THR A 113 -6.26 -2.17 12.32
N ALA A 114 -5.71 -0.95 12.16
CA ALA A 114 -5.35 -0.44 10.85
C ALA A 114 -4.22 -1.26 10.21
N LEU A 115 -3.10 -1.39 10.90
CA LEU A 115 -1.91 -2.06 10.35
C LEU A 115 -2.07 -3.58 10.29
N GLY A 116 -2.76 -4.18 11.27
CA GLY A 116 -3.05 -5.61 11.30
C GLY A 116 -4.01 -6.04 10.18
N THR A 117 -5.03 -5.22 9.87
CA THR A 117 -5.90 -5.48 8.72
C THR A 117 -5.10 -5.45 7.42
N ILE A 118 -4.25 -4.44 7.22
CA ILE A 118 -3.40 -4.33 6.02
C ILE A 118 -2.45 -5.52 5.93
N ALA A 119 -1.74 -5.84 7.00
CA ALA A 119 -0.83 -6.99 7.03
C ALA A 119 -1.56 -8.31 6.75
N GLY A 120 -2.74 -8.51 7.36
CA GLY A 120 -3.57 -9.71 7.13
C GLY A 120 -4.06 -9.81 5.69
N VAL A 121 -4.55 -8.72 5.09
CA VAL A 121 -5.00 -8.69 3.69
C VAL A 121 -3.82 -8.98 2.76
N TYR A 122 -2.66 -8.35 2.98
CA TYR A 122 -1.51 -8.53 2.08
C TYR A 122 -0.80 -9.87 2.25
N SER A 123 -0.84 -10.49 3.43
CA SER A 123 -0.36 -11.86 3.61
C SER A 123 -1.13 -12.90 2.78
N ILE A 124 -2.34 -12.53 2.33
CA ILE A 124 -3.18 -13.37 1.45
C ILE A 124 -2.98 -12.99 -0.02
N ILE A 125 -2.94 -11.69 -0.32
CA ILE A 125 -2.89 -11.18 -1.69
C ILE A 125 -1.52 -11.40 -2.33
N ILE A 126 -0.43 -11.08 -1.63
CA ILE A 126 0.93 -11.18 -2.18
C ILE A 126 1.24 -12.60 -2.68
N PRO A 127 1.07 -13.67 -1.89
CA PRO A 127 1.29 -15.03 -2.40
C PRO A 127 0.37 -15.42 -3.55
N HIS A 128 -0.85 -14.87 -3.60
CA HIS A 128 -1.78 -15.14 -4.70
C HIS A 128 -1.30 -14.50 -6.01
N GLU A 129 -0.86 -13.24 -5.97
CA GLU A 129 -0.28 -12.55 -7.12
C GLU A 129 1.05 -13.18 -7.55
N GLU A 130 1.94 -13.50 -6.61
CA GLU A 130 3.22 -14.16 -6.93
C GLU A 130 3.02 -15.55 -7.55
N SER A 131 2.01 -16.32 -7.11
CA SER A 131 1.64 -17.59 -7.75
C SER A 131 1.18 -17.39 -9.20
N PHE A 132 0.41 -16.35 -9.48
CA PHE A 132 -0.01 -16.02 -10.84
C PHE A 132 1.20 -15.62 -11.70
N LEU A 133 2.07 -14.74 -11.18
CA LEU A 133 3.27 -14.31 -11.90
C LEU A 133 4.23 -15.47 -12.19
N LEU A 134 4.36 -16.40 -11.25
CA LEU A 134 5.15 -17.62 -11.47
C LEU A 134 4.56 -18.50 -12.58
N GLY A 135 3.24 -18.60 -12.65
CA GLY A 135 2.56 -19.34 -13.73
C GLY A 135 2.69 -18.67 -15.10
N GLU A 136 2.71 -17.33 -15.15
CA GLU A 136 2.78 -16.56 -16.38
C GLU A 136 4.20 -16.41 -16.93
N PHE A 137 5.18 -16.15 -16.03
CA PHE A 137 6.57 -15.81 -16.40
C PHE A 137 7.59 -16.92 -16.08
N GLY A 138 7.18 -17.99 -15.39
CA GLY A 138 8.01 -19.16 -15.12
C GLY A 138 9.38 -18.84 -14.51
N ASP A 139 10.44 -19.30 -15.16
CA ASP A 139 11.83 -19.16 -14.69
C ASP A 139 12.29 -17.70 -14.57
N GLU A 140 11.75 -16.80 -15.39
CA GLU A 140 12.09 -15.37 -15.31
C GLU A 140 11.63 -14.78 -13.97
N PHE A 141 10.39 -15.09 -13.55
CA PHE A 141 9.91 -14.66 -12.24
C PHE A 141 10.62 -15.36 -11.08
N ALA A 142 10.96 -16.65 -11.22
CA ALA A 142 11.71 -17.37 -10.22
C ALA A 142 13.10 -16.73 -9.98
N ALA A 143 13.84 -16.43 -11.05
CA ALA A 143 15.12 -15.73 -10.96
C ALA A 143 15.01 -14.30 -10.37
N TYR A 144 13.89 -13.61 -10.63
CA TYR A 144 13.62 -12.32 -10.01
C TYR A 144 13.38 -12.46 -8.50
N CYS A 145 12.66 -13.50 -8.06
CA CYS A 145 12.41 -13.77 -6.64
C CYS A 145 13.67 -14.07 -5.83
N GLU A 146 14.69 -14.67 -6.44
CA GLU A 146 15.97 -14.96 -5.79
C GLU A 146 16.77 -13.67 -5.47
N ARG A 147 16.60 -12.63 -6.27
CA ARG A 147 17.38 -11.39 -6.16
C ARG A 147 16.65 -10.29 -5.39
N VAL A 148 15.33 -10.23 -5.48
CA VAL A 148 14.55 -9.11 -4.95
C VAL A 148 13.60 -9.61 -3.85
N PRO A 149 13.65 -9.04 -2.64
CA PRO A 149 12.78 -9.45 -1.53
C PRO A 149 11.33 -9.05 -1.76
N PRO A 150 10.34 -9.73 -1.10
CA PRO A 150 8.93 -9.49 -1.38
C PRO A 150 8.43 -8.08 -0.97
N VAL A 151 8.80 -7.57 0.21
CA VAL A 151 8.23 -6.32 0.75
C VAL A 151 9.25 -5.43 1.43
N ILE A 152 10.17 -6.00 2.22
CA ILE A 152 11.16 -5.22 2.98
C ILE A 152 12.46 -5.17 2.18
N PRO A 153 12.99 -3.98 1.85
CA PRO A 153 14.23 -3.85 1.08
C PRO A 153 15.43 -4.23 1.95
N LEU A 154 15.86 -5.49 1.88
CA LEU A 154 16.96 -6.05 2.66
C LEU A 154 18.26 -6.24 1.85
N SER A 155 18.20 -6.02 0.54
CA SER A 155 19.30 -6.15 -0.40
C SER A 155 19.51 -4.87 -1.20
N GLU A 156 20.66 -4.74 -1.84
CA GLU A 156 20.87 -3.72 -2.87
C GLU A 156 19.87 -3.91 -4.03
N PRO A 157 19.48 -2.83 -4.73
CA PRO A 157 18.58 -2.94 -5.86
C PRO A 157 19.20 -3.83 -6.95
N ALA A 158 18.36 -4.59 -7.63
CA ALA A 158 18.81 -5.37 -8.78
C ALA A 158 19.28 -4.42 -9.91
N ASP A 159 20.45 -4.71 -10.45
CA ASP A 159 21.04 -3.95 -11.55
C ASP A 159 20.26 -4.02 -12.81
N GLU A 160 19.86 -3.76 -13.69
CA GLU A 160 19.08 -3.94 -14.92
C GLU A 160 17.65 -4.44 -14.69
N GLY A 161 16.73 -3.50 -14.58
CA GLY A 161 15.30 -3.79 -14.50
C GLY A 161 14.57 -3.57 -15.82
N VAL A 162 13.51 -4.35 -16.05
CA VAL A 162 12.59 -4.21 -17.18
C VAL A 162 11.45 -3.28 -16.80
N GLY A 163 11.22 -2.22 -17.58
CA GLY A 163 10.12 -1.28 -17.41
C GLY A 163 10.54 0.17 -17.56
N ASN A 164 9.59 1.01 -17.97
CA ASN A 164 9.77 2.45 -18.10
C ASN A 164 8.72 3.18 -17.26
N TYR A 165 9.11 4.29 -16.68
CA TYR A 165 8.20 5.14 -15.93
C TYR A 165 7.30 5.93 -16.88
N ASP A 166 6.00 5.82 -16.66
CA ASP A 166 4.96 6.56 -17.40
C ASP A 166 4.11 7.36 -16.40
N PRO A 167 4.27 8.69 -16.31
CA PRO A 167 3.48 9.52 -15.40
C PRO A 167 2.00 9.64 -15.81
N ASP A 168 1.66 9.42 -17.08
CA ASP A 168 0.30 9.65 -17.59
C ASP A 168 -0.71 8.63 -17.03
N VAL A 169 -0.22 7.47 -16.59
CA VAL A 169 -1.08 6.45 -15.96
C VAL A 169 -1.53 6.83 -14.54
N LEU A 170 -0.87 7.78 -13.88
CA LEU A 170 -1.16 8.10 -12.47
C LEU A 170 -2.59 8.60 -12.26
N LEU A 171 -3.03 9.57 -13.05
CA LEU A 171 -4.37 10.17 -12.89
C LEU A 171 -5.48 9.15 -13.17
N SER A 172 -5.30 8.30 -14.17
CA SER A 172 -6.27 7.26 -14.52
C SER A 172 -6.28 6.12 -13.51
N SER A 173 -5.11 5.67 -13.07
CA SER A 173 -4.97 4.50 -12.20
C SER A 173 -5.12 4.84 -10.71
N GLU A 174 -4.73 6.03 -10.25
CA GLU A 174 -4.68 6.36 -8.83
C GLU A 174 -5.78 7.33 -8.36
N SER A 175 -6.75 7.70 -9.20
CA SER A 175 -7.83 8.63 -8.85
C SER A 175 -8.57 8.26 -7.56
N LYS A 176 -8.89 6.99 -7.34
CA LYS A 176 -9.57 6.51 -6.11
C LYS A 176 -8.65 6.59 -4.89
N THR A 177 -7.35 6.33 -5.05
CA THR A 177 -6.37 6.45 -3.97
C THR A 177 -6.17 7.91 -3.60
N PHE A 178 -6.00 8.79 -4.58
CA PHE A 178 -5.88 10.24 -4.33
C PHE A 178 -7.14 10.80 -3.65
N LEU A 179 -8.33 10.34 -4.05
CA LEU A 179 -9.57 10.73 -3.36
C LEU A 179 -9.57 10.27 -1.90
N THR A 180 -9.20 9.03 -1.63
CA THR A 180 -9.14 8.48 -0.27
C THR A 180 -8.07 9.21 0.57
N PHE A 181 -6.89 9.42 0.01
CA PHE A 181 -5.80 10.14 0.67
C PHE A 181 -6.22 11.59 0.99
N GLY A 182 -6.81 12.29 0.01
CA GLY A 182 -7.35 13.65 0.19
C GLY A 182 -8.45 13.70 1.25
N ALA A 183 -9.37 12.72 1.27
CA ALA A 183 -10.41 12.63 2.30
C ALA A 183 -9.80 12.43 3.70
N MET A 184 -8.75 11.62 3.83
CA MET A 184 -8.03 11.44 5.10
C MET A 184 -7.36 12.75 5.54
N LEU A 185 -6.73 13.49 4.62
CA LEU A 185 -6.14 14.80 4.92
C LEU A 185 -7.19 15.81 5.37
N ALA A 186 -8.31 15.90 4.66
CA ALA A 186 -9.42 16.78 5.01
C ALA A 186 -9.99 16.47 6.40
N MET A 187 -10.19 15.17 6.70
CA MET A 187 -10.66 14.74 8.01
C MET A 187 -9.65 15.07 9.13
N LEU A 188 -8.36 14.89 8.86
CA LEU A 188 -7.30 15.23 9.80
C LEU A 188 -7.28 16.75 10.09
N ALA A 189 -7.41 17.59 9.05
CA ALA A 189 -7.51 19.03 9.17
C ALA A 189 -8.75 19.44 10.00
N LEU A 190 -9.93 18.90 9.66
CA LEU A 190 -11.17 19.19 10.42
C LEU A 190 -11.05 18.81 11.90
N LYS A 191 -10.38 17.72 12.22
CA LYS A 191 -10.16 17.29 13.60
C LYS A 191 -9.12 18.15 14.33
N SER A 192 -8.11 18.64 13.62
CA SER A 192 -7.09 19.51 14.21
C SER A 192 -7.64 20.88 14.56
N LEU A 193 -8.64 21.40 13.80
CA LEU A 193 -9.31 22.66 14.11
C LEU A 193 -10.24 22.57 15.34
N LYS A 194 -10.67 21.36 15.71
CA LYS A 194 -11.56 21.10 16.85
C LYS A 194 -10.82 20.61 18.11
N ALA A 195 -9.51 20.46 18.02
CA ALA A 195 -8.66 19.85 19.06
C ALA A 195 -7.92 20.90 19.88
#